data_9b4e7134c96c2da920b53dbc59c10ffe
#
_entry.id   9b4e7134c96c2da920b53dbc59c10ffe
#
_cell.length_a   1.000
_cell.length_b   1.000
_cell.length_c   1.000
_cell.angle_alpha   90.00
_cell.angle_beta   90.00
_cell.angle_gamma   90.00
#
_symmetry.space_group_name_H-M   'P 1'
#
loop_
_entity.id
_entity.type
_entity.pdbx_description
1 polymer ?
#
loop_
_entity_poly.entity_id
_entity_poly.type
_entity_poly.pdbx_seq_one_letter_code
_entity_poly.pdbx_strand_id
1 'polypeptide(L)'
;IDPMNILGIIMPEKESDPESELLGEEIAKQLEIQTQKIDITSILESFGVYEKKEKIVKEKFPDFDKNCKYRVAIPSKFSSSIGIPFLEILDDKGKTQKFKISTTEFLELTAASSIKHRVRMTMLYYYAEKNNFCVVGTTNKTEFLQGYFVKYGDGGTDIEPLTKLYKSQIYQIGKFLKIPQKIMKKNASPDVWSFKTSDEEFFYSVP
;
A
#
# COMPACT_ATOMS: atom_id res chain seq x y z
N ILE A 1 16.62 -5.02 19.87
CA ILE A 1 17.65 -4.53 18.92
C ILE A 1 17.93 -3.08 19.32
N ASP A 2 19.19 -2.69 19.33
CA ASP A 2 19.60 -1.32 19.56
C ASP A 2 19.07 -0.44 18.41
N PRO A 3 18.40 0.72 18.69
CA PRO A 3 17.90 1.64 17.67
C PRO A 3 18.95 2.06 16.65
N MET A 4 20.22 2.15 17.03
CA MET A 4 21.33 2.47 16.13
C MET A 4 21.58 1.42 15.03
N ASN A 5 21.07 0.21 15.21
CA ASN A 5 21.16 -0.90 14.24
C ASN A 5 19.87 -1.03 13.42
N ILE A 6 19.01 -0.02 13.43
CA ILE A 6 17.76 0.02 12.67
C ILE A 6 17.77 1.25 11.77
N LEU A 7 17.41 1.05 10.51
CA LEU A 7 17.22 2.13 9.54
C LEU A 7 15.79 2.04 8.97
N GLY A 8 15.00 3.07 9.21
CA GLY A 8 13.68 3.22 8.59
C GLY A 8 13.80 3.91 7.22
N ILE A 9 13.25 3.30 6.17
CA ILE A 9 13.21 3.92 4.83
C ILE A 9 11.78 4.38 4.55
N ILE A 10 11.59 5.69 4.41
CA ILE A 10 10.29 6.31 4.11
C ILE A 10 10.26 6.63 2.62
N MET A 11 9.36 5.97 1.88
CA MET A 11 9.33 6.03 0.43
C MET A 11 7.96 6.52 -0.09
N PRO A 12 7.69 7.84 0.04
CA PRO A 12 6.49 8.42 -0.54
C PRO A 12 6.52 8.39 -2.07
N GLU A 13 5.36 8.48 -2.67
CA GLU A 13 5.18 8.67 -4.11
C GLU A 13 3.87 9.44 -4.38
N LYS A 14 3.62 9.84 -5.63
CA LYS A 14 2.53 10.74 -6.06
C LYS A 14 1.13 10.36 -5.54
N GLU A 15 0.83 9.07 -5.41
CA GLU A 15 -0.48 8.56 -4.96
C GLU A 15 -0.49 8.13 -3.49
N SER A 16 0.64 8.21 -2.78
CA SER A 16 0.73 7.88 -1.34
C SER A 16 -0.10 8.83 -0.49
N ASP A 17 -0.66 8.29 0.60
CA ASP A 17 -1.29 9.11 1.62
C ASP A 17 -0.22 9.91 2.39
N PRO A 18 -0.25 11.26 2.35
CA PRO A 18 0.73 12.09 3.08
C PRO A 18 0.77 11.79 4.58
N GLU A 19 -0.34 11.33 5.16
CA GLU A 19 -0.39 10.93 6.57
C GLU A 19 0.52 9.72 6.86
N SER A 20 0.73 8.81 5.90
CA SER A 20 1.61 7.65 6.07
C SER A 20 3.06 8.07 6.34
N GLU A 21 3.54 9.09 5.64
CA GLU A 21 4.88 9.66 5.84
C GLU A 21 5.01 10.26 7.25
N LEU A 22 4.07 11.14 7.64
CA LEU A 22 4.09 11.80 8.95
C LEU A 22 4.06 10.80 10.10
N LEU A 23 3.24 9.75 10.01
CA LEU A 23 3.17 8.70 11.02
C LEU A 23 4.44 7.85 11.05
N GLY A 24 5.06 7.60 9.90
CA GLY A 24 6.35 6.92 9.82
C GLY A 24 7.46 7.71 10.52
N GLU A 25 7.52 9.03 10.33
CA GLU A 25 8.47 9.91 11.01
C GLU A 25 8.18 10.00 12.52
N GLU A 26 6.90 10.10 12.92
CA GLU A 26 6.50 10.16 14.33
C GLU A 26 6.95 8.90 15.09
N ILE A 27 6.71 7.70 14.54
CA ILE A 27 7.11 6.46 15.20
C ILE A 27 8.62 6.27 15.21
N ALA A 28 9.32 6.64 14.15
CA ALA A 28 10.77 6.56 14.10
C ALA A 28 11.42 7.45 15.16
N LYS A 29 10.91 8.66 15.35
CA LYS A 29 11.34 9.58 16.41
C LYS A 29 11.07 9.03 17.81
N GLN A 30 9.89 8.44 18.03
CA GLN A 30 9.56 7.82 19.32
C GLN A 30 10.49 6.65 19.67
N LEU A 31 10.91 5.89 18.65
CA LEU A 31 11.78 4.73 18.80
C LEU A 31 13.27 5.08 18.70
N GLU A 32 13.60 6.35 18.49
CA GLU A 32 14.97 6.87 18.34
C GLU A 32 15.76 6.18 17.20
N ILE A 33 15.07 5.71 16.15
CA ILE A 33 15.70 5.08 14.99
C ILE A 33 16.01 6.10 13.90
N GLN A 34 17.09 5.85 13.16
CA GLN A 34 17.45 6.65 12.00
C GLN A 34 16.45 6.43 10.85
N THR A 35 16.20 7.49 10.08
CA THR A 35 15.36 7.41 8.88
C THR A 35 16.06 7.99 7.66
N GLN A 36 15.71 7.42 6.50
CA GLN A 36 16.06 7.95 5.20
C GLN A 36 14.79 8.12 4.38
N LYS A 37 14.52 9.34 3.92
CA LYS A 37 13.40 9.62 3.01
C LYS A 37 13.86 9.57 1.57
N ILE A 38 13.07 8.89 0.72
CA ILE A 38 13.34 8.73 -0.71
C ILE A 38 12.01 8.84 -1.45
N ASP A 39 11.80 9.92 -2.18
CA ASP A 39 10.66 10.02 -3.10
C ASP A 39 10.93 9.14 -4.33
N ILE A 40 10.07 8.14 -4.53
CA ILE A 40 10.18 7.18 -5.65
C ILE A 40 9.31 7.56 -6.86
N THR A 41 8.68 8.74 -6.86
CA THR A 41 7.77 9.20 -7.91
C THR A 41 8.43 9.15 -9.29
N SER A 42 9.62 9.73 -9.44
CA SER A 42 10.34 9.79 -10.73
C SER A 42 10.71 8.40 -11.26
N ILE A 43 11.02 7.46 -10.38
CA ILE A 43 11.31 6.08 -10.75
C ILE A 43 10.03 5.43 -11.31
N LEU A 44 8.89 5.60 -10.63
CA LEU A 44 7.61 5.06 -11.07
C LEU A 44 7.11 5.72 -12.36
N GLU A 45 7.38 7.00 -12.56
CA GLU A 45 7.12 7.71 -13.81
C GLU A 45 7.92 7.11 -14.97
N SER A 46 9.21 6.85 -14.76
CA SER A 46 10.08 6.25 -15.79
C SER A 46 9.61 4.83 -16.20
N PHE A 47 8.96 4.08 -15.30
CA PHE A 47 8.30 2.81 -15.62
C PHE A 47 6.91 2.98 -16.24
N GLY A 48 6.42 4.22 -16.41
CA GLY A 48 5.10 4.53 -16.94
C GLY A 48 3.95 4.05 -16.05
N VAL A 49 4.16 3.92 -14.73
CA VAL A 49 3.15 3.36 -13.81
C VAL A 49 1.88 4.20 -13.82
N TYR A 50 2.01 5.51 -13.68
CA TYR A 50 0.86 6.41 -13.64
C TYR A 50 0.18 6.52 -15.00
N GLU A 51 0.95 6.63 -16.09
CA GLU A 51 0.43 6.71 -17.45
C GLU A 51 -0.43 5.47 -17.81
N LYS A 52 0.06 4.27 -17.52
CA LYS A 52 -0.67 3.02 -17.75
C LYS A 52 -2.00 2.99 -16.99
N LYS A 53 -2.00 3.41 -15.73
CA LYS A 53 -3.20 3.47 -14.89
C LYS A 53 -4.17 4.56 -15.39
N GLU A 54 -3.68 5.77 -15.62
CA GLU A 54 -4.49 6.91 -16.06
C GLU A 54 -5.12 6.67 -17.44
N LYS A 55 -4.45 5.95 -18.33
CA LYS A 55 -5.01 5.58 -19.64
C LYS A 55 -6.33 4.84 -19.47
N ILE A 56 -6.37 3.80 -18.65
CA ILE A 56 -7.59 3.00 -18.40
C ILE A 56 -8.65 3.88 -17.72
N VAL A 57 -8.26 4.71 -16.76
CA VAL A 57 -9.18 5.60 -16.06
C VAL A 57 -9.83 6.59 -17.04
N LYS A 58 -9.06 7.23 -17.92
CA LYS A 58 -9.54 8.20 -18.92
C LYS A 58 -10.41 7.56 -20.00
N GLU A 59 -10.17 6.31 -20.36
CA GLU A 59 -11.04 5.55 -21.27
C GLU A 59 -12.44 5.34 -20.66
N LYS A 60 -12.57 5.22 -19.34
CA LYS A 60 -13.86 5.07 -18.64
C LYS A 60 -14.49 6.41 -18.26
N PHE A 61 -13.68 7.37 -17.93
CA PHE A 61 -14.10 8.70 -17.48
C PHE A 61 -13.24 9.77 -18.18
N PRO A 62 -13.65 10.24 -19.37
CA PRO A 62 -12.88 11.21 -20.17
C PRO A 62 -12.55 12.52 -19.45
N ASP A 63 -13.42 12.95 -18.53
CA ASP A 63 -13.24 14.17 -17.74
C ASP A 63 -12.28 14.00 -16.55
N PHE A 64 -11.56 12.87 -16.47
CA PHE A 64 -10.58 12.61 -15.42
C PHE A 64 -9.43 13.61 -15.47
N ASP A 65 -9.23 14.32 -14.36
CA ASP A 65 -8.14 15.29 -14.17
C ASP A 65 -7.38 15.05 -12.86
N LYS A 66 -6.45 15.95 -12.54
CA LYS A 66 -5.61 15.89 -11.34
C LYS A 66 -6.37 16.02 -10.00
N ASN A 67 -7.60 16.52 -10.01
CA ASN A 67 -8.44 16.68 -8.82
C ASN A 67 -9.28 15.42 -8.55
N CYS A 68 -9.40 14.56 -9.56
CA CYS A 68 -10.09 13.29 -9.44
C CYS A 68 -9.21 12.23 -8.77
N LYS A 69 -9.84 11.30 -8.08
CA LYS A 69 -9.17 10.14 -7.45
C LYS A 69 -9.80 8.86 -7.93
N TYR A 70 -9.05 7.78 -7.93
CA TYR A 70 -9.58 6.49 -8.36
C TYR A 70 -9.02 5.34 -7.53
N ARG A 71 -9.77 4.24 -7.53
CA ARG A 71 -9.36 2.95 -6.96
C ARG A 71 -10.01 1.80 -7.72
N VAL A 72 -9.41 0.62 -7.63
CA VAL A 72 -10.07 -0.63 -7.96
C VAL A 72 -10.75 -1.16 -6.71
N ALA A 73 -12.01 -1.55 -6.83
CA ALA A 73 -12.76 -2.17 -5.75
C ALA A 73 -13.34 -3.52 -6.20
N ILE A 74 -13.40 -4.47 -5.28
CA ILE A 74 -14.00 -5.78 -5.50
C ILE A 74 -15.31 -5.81 -4.72
N PRO A 75 -16.45 -6.18 -5.32
CA PRO A 75 -17.71 -6.27 -4.59
C PRO A 75 -17.61 -7.24 -3.44
N SER A 76 -18.24 -6.92 -2.31
CA SER A 76 -18.34 -7.83 -1.16
C SER A 76 -18.88 -9.19 -1.58
N LYS A 77 -18.25 -10.26 -1.12
CA LYS A 77 -18.73 -11.64 -1.31
C LYS A 77 -20.13 -11.89 -0.73
N PHE A 78 -20.58 -10.98 0.12
CA PHE A 78 -21.93 -11.01 0.72
C PHE A 78 -22.99 -10.30 -0.15
N SER A 79 -22.59 -9.54 -1.17
CA SER A 79 -23.52 -9.07 -2.19
C SER A 79 -23.72 -10.21 -3.21
N SER A 80 -24.94 -10.39 -3.69
CA SER A 80 -25.35 -11.44 -4.65
C SER A 80 -24.64 -11.37 -6.02
N SER A 81 -23.64 -10.53 -6.15
CA SER A 81 -22.85 -10.32 -7.36
C SER A 81 -21.56 -11.15 -7.31
N ILE A 82 -21.28 -11.90 -8.35
CA ILE A 82 -19.96 -12.49 -8.62
C ILE A 82 -18.93 -11.37 -8.48
N GLY A 83 -17.83 -11.62 -7.75
CA GLY A 83 -16.79 -10.65 -7.42
C GLY A 83 -16.05 -10.08 -8.63
N ILE A 84 -16.77 -9.38 -9.52
CA ILE A 84 -16.22 -8.72 -10.68
C ILE A 84 -15.65 -7.37 -10.23
N PRO A 85 -14.33 -7.13 -10.40
CA PRO A 85 -13.73 -5.87 -10.02
C PRO A 85 -14.29 -4.71 -10.84
N PHE A 86 -14.36 -3.55 -10.22
CA PHE A 86 -14.80 -2.31 -10.86
C PHE A 86 -13.89 -1.14 -10.46
N LEU A 87 -13.82 -0.15 -11.33
CA LEU A 87 -13.13 1.10 -11.08
C LEU A 87 -14.09 2.07 -10.40
N GLU A 88 -13.70 2.60 -9.25
CA GLU A 88 -14.37 3.72 -8.59
C GLU A 88 -13.58 5.00 -8.84
N ILE A 89 -14.27 6.05 -9.28
CA ILE A 89 -13.71 7.38 -9.50
C ILE A 89 -14.45 8.36 -8.62
N LEU A 90 -13.71 9.13 -7.85
CA LEU A 90 -14.18 10.27 -7.08
C LEU A 90 -13.83 11.52 -7.88
N ASP A 91 -14.84 12.25 -8.36
CA ASP A 91 -14.65 13.49 -9.12
C ASP A 91 -14.34 14.69 -8.21
N ASP A 92 -14.03 15.83 -8.83
CA ASP A 92 -13.72 17.11 -8.17
C ASP A 92 -14.90 17.68 -7.36
N LYS A 93 -16.13 17.20 -7.63
CA LYS A 93 -17.37 17.59 -6.92
C LYS A 93 -17.68 16.66 -5.75
N GLY A 94 -16.82 15.67 -5.47
CA GLY A 94 -17.02 14.70 -4.40
C GLY A 94 -18.03 13.60 -4.74
N LYS A 95 -18.42 13.42 -6.01
CA LYS A 95 -19.31 12.36 -6.44
C LYS A 95 -18.50 11.13 -6.84
N THR A 96 -18.86 9.97 -6.29
CA THR A 96 -18.28 8.69 -6.67
C THR A 96 -19.05 8.03 -7.79
N GLN A 97 -18.35 7.57 -8.82
CA GLN A 97 -18.88 6.84 -9.96
C GLN A 97 -18.19 5.50 -10.09
N LYS A 98 -18.93 4.47 -10.55
CA LYS A 98 -18.45 3.08 -10.68
C LYS A 98 -18.49 2.66 -12.15
N PHE A 99 -17.39 2.11 -12.62
CA PHE A 99 -17.24 1.64 -13.99
C PHE A 99 -16.82 0.17 -14.01
N LYS A 100 -17.48 -0.60 -14.85
CA LYS A 100 -17.04 -1.99 -15.11
C LYS A 100 -15.70 -1.98 -15.82
N ILE A 101 -14.80 -2.83 -15.38
CA ILE A 101 -13.52 -3.08 -16.03
C ILE A 101 -13.43 -4.54 -16.48
N SER A 102 -12.78 -4.75 -17.59
CA SER A 102 -12.47 -6.09 -18.09
C SER A 102 -11.38 -6.75 -17.24
N THR A 103 -11.22 -8.06 -17.38
CA THR A 103 -10.12 -8.79 -16.75
C THR A 103 -8.75 -8.24 -17.18
N THR A 104 -8.59 -7.87 -18.46
CA THR A 104 -7.34 -7.30 -18.98
C THR A 104 -7.02 -5.96 -18.33
N GLU A 105 -8.00 -5.05 -18.22
CA GLU A 105 -7.84 -3.76 -17.53
C GLU A 105 -7.51 -3.95 -16.05
N PHE A 106 -8.17 -4.88 -15.37
CA PHE A 106 -7.90 -5.22 -13.98
C PHE A 106 -6.46 -5.72 -13.79
N LEU A 107 -6.00 -6.64 -14.66
CA LEU A 107 -4.64 -7.17 -14.60
C LEU A 107 -3.59 -6.08 -14.87
N GLU A 108 -3.84 -5.19 -15.84
CA GLU A 108 -2.93 -4.06 -16.11
C GLU A 108 -2.83 -3.11 -14.91
N LEU A 109 -3.97 -2.71 -14.32
CA LEU A 109 -4.00 -1.86 -13.13
C LEU A 109 -3.27 -2.51 -11.94
N THR A 110 -3.46 -3.81 -11.75
CA THR A 110 -2.80 -4.59 -10.69
C THR A 110 -1.30 -4.70 -10.94
N ALA A 111 -0.89 -4.99 -12.18
CA ALA A 111 0.52 -5.11 -12.54
C ALA A 111 1.26 -3.77 -12.35
N ALA A 112 0.66 -2.65 -12.81
CA ALA A 112 1.20 -1.32 -12.61
C ALA A 112 1.34 -0.96 -11.12
N SER A 113 0.33 -1.28 -10.31
CA SER A 113 0.38 -1.05 -8.85
C SER A 113 1.45 -1.91 -8.16
N SER A 114 1.64 -3.15 -8.62
CA SER A 114 2.66 -4.06 -8.08
C SER A 114 4.09 -3.58 -8.32
N ILE A 115 4.34 -2.75 -9.32
CA ILE A 115 5.66 -2.13 -9.56
C ILE A 115 6.06 -1.27 -8.37
N LYS A 116 5.12 -0.56 -7.72
CA LYS A 116 5.39 0.28 -6.55
C LYS A 116 6.04 -0.51 -5.41
N HIS A 117 5.50 -1.69 -5.10
CA HIS A 117 6.05 -2.56 -4.06
C HIS A 117 7.45 -3.08 -4.43
N ARG A 118 7.66 -3.43 -5.71
CA ARG A 118 8.97 -3.93 -6.17
C ARG A 118 10.03 -2.84 -6.17
N VAL A 119 9.70 -1.61 -6.56
CA VAL A 119 10.61 -0.47 -6.46
C VAL A 119 10.99 -0.20 -5.01
N ARG A 120 10.01 -0.19 -4.08
CA ARG A 120 10.29 -0.06 -2.65
C ARG A 120 11.24 -1.15 -2.16
N MET A 121 11.02 -2.40 -2.54
CA MET A 121 11.89 -3.52 -2.16
C MET A 121 13.31 -3.37 -2.74
N THR A 122 13.44 -2.95 -3.98
CA THR A 122 14.74 -2.65 -4.60
C THR A 122 15.51 -1.60 -3.79
N MET A 123 14.84 -0.54 -3.36
CA MET A 123 15.47 0.50 -2.54
C MET A 123 15.82 0.00 -1.14
N LEU A 124 14.97 -0.83 -0.51
CA LEU A 124 15.27 -1.44 0.78
C LEU A 124 16.55 -2.28 0.71
N TYR A 125 16.67 -3.15 -0.30
CA TYR A 125 17.89 -3.95 -0.48
C TYR A 125 19.12 -3.14 -0.80
N TYR A 126 19.01 -2.05 -1.58
CA TYR A 126 20.15 -1.14 -1.77
C TYR A 126 20.71 -0.62 -0.43
N TYR A 127 19.83 -0.18 0.47
CA TYR A 127 20.27 0.32 1.79
C TYR A 127 20.69 -0.82 2.73
N ALA A 128 20.05 -1.96 2.66
CA ALA A 128 20.43 -3.14 3.43
C ALA A 128 21.83 -3.60 3.09
N GLU A 129 22.15 -3.79 1.80
CA GLU A 129 23.49 -4.16 1.33
C GLU A 129 24.52 -3.10 1.69
N LYS A 130 24.21 -1.81 1.47
CA LYS A 130 25.12 -0.70 1.80
C LYS A 130 25.52 -0.68 3.28
N ASN A 131 24.62 -1.07 4.20
CA ASN A 131 24.84 -1.02 5.64
C ASN A 131 25.10 -2.40 6.27
N ASN A 132 25.13 -3.46 5.46
CA ASN A 132 25.19 -4.86 5.92
C ASN A 132 24.05 -5.19 6.90
N PHE A 133 22.84 -4.81 6.55
CA PHE A 133 21.59 -5.04 7.27
C PHE A 133 20.75 -6.10 6.55
N CYS A 134 19.76 -6.68 7.24
CA CYS A 134 18.70 -7.46 6.62
C CYS A 134 17.44 -6.62 6.44
N VAL A 135 16.61 -6.99 5.46
CA VAL A 135 15.29 -6.38 5.23
C VAL A 135 14.26 -7.10 6.08
N VAL A 136 13.55 -6.33 6.93
CA VAL A 136 12.49 -6.85 7.79
C VAL A 136 11.13 -6.56 7.16
N GLY A 137 10.35 -7.60 6.92
CA GLY A 137 8.98 -7.52 6.43
C GLY A 137 7.95 -7.40 7.54
N THR A 138 6.75 -7.02 7.15
CA THR A 138 5.62 -6.77 8.07
C THR A 138 4.38 -7.61 7.76
N THR A 139 4.49 -8.59 6.86
CA THR A 139 3.40 -9.49 6.48
C THR A 139 2.88 -10.24 7.71
N ASN A 140 1.60 -10.11 8.00
CA ASN A 140 0.94 -10.82 9.10
C ASN A 140 0.41 -12.19 8.66
N LYS A 141 -0.06 -13.00 9.62
CA LYS A 141 -0.55 -14.35 9.35
C LYS A 141 -1.74 -14.39 8.38
N THR A 142 -2.64 -13.43 8.46
CA THR A 142 -3.82 -13.37 7.58
C THR A 142 -3.40 -13.07 6.15
N GLU A 143 -2.54 -12.07 5.97
CA GLU A 143 -1.97 -11.69 4.66
C GLU A 143 -1.19 -12.86 4.06
N PHE A 144 -0.33 -13.51 4.85
CA PHE A 144 0.45 -14.67 4.42
C PHE A 144 -0.43 -15.84 3.95
N LEU A 145 -1.44 -16.23 4.75
CA LEU A 145 -2.33 -17.34 4.43
C LEU A 145 -3.21 -17.09 3.20
N GLN A 146 -3.52 -15.84 2.92
CA GLN A 146 -4.32 -15.44 1.76
C GLN A 146 -3.49 -15.10 0.52
N GLY A 147 -2.16 -15.08 0.64
CA GLY A 147 -1.29 -14.65 -0.44
C GLY A 147 -1.40 -13.14 -0.73
N TYR A 148 -1.77 -12.34 0.26
CA TYR A 148 -1.93 -10.90 0.14
C TYR A 148 -0.59 -10.18 0.31
N PHE A 149 0.24 -10.34 -0.67
CA PHE A 149 1.54 -9.67 -0.82
C PHE A 149 1.97 -9.71 -2.29
N VAL A 150 2.82 -8.79 -2.67
CA VAL A 150 3.40 -8.76 -4.02
C VAL A 150 4.70 -9.57 -4.02
N LYS A 151 4.74 -10.60 -4.84
CA LYS A 151 5.94 -11.43 -5.03
C LYS A 151 7.12 -10.56 -5.47
N TYR A 152 8.24 -10.67 -4.75
CA TYR A 152 9.43 -9.81 -4.92
C TYR A 152 9.20 -8.32 -4.65
N GLY A 153 8.06 -7.98 -4.07
CA GLY A 153 7.77 -6.70 -3.46
C GLY A 153 7.81 -6.87 -1.93
N ASP A 154 6.74 -6.48 -1.24
CA ASP A 154 6.61 -6.63 0.22
C ASP A 154 6.76 -8.07 0.73
N GLY A 155 6.49 -9.07 -0.10
CA GLY A 155 6.76 -10.49 0.20
C GLY A 155 8.19 -10.96 -0.10
N GLY A 156 9.14 -10.07 -0.40
CA GLY A 156 10.52 -10.41 -0.77
C GLY A 156 11.55 -10.07 0.30
N THR A 157 11.22 -10.15 1.56
CA THR A 157 12.05 -9.76 2.71
C THR A 157 12.88 -10.92 3.28
N ASP A 158 13.92 -10.61 4.07
CA ASP A 158 14.78 -11.63 4.70
C ASP A 158 14.15 -12.21 5.96
N ILE A 159 13.39 -11.38 6.72
CA ILE A 159 12.80 -11.75 8.00
C ILE A 159 11.35 -11.26 8.06
N GLU A 160 10.44 -12.14 8.45
CA GLU A 160 9.00 -11.87 8.59
C GLU A 160 8.52 -12.15 10.03
N PRO A 161 8.79 -11.28 11.01
CA PRO A 161 8.50 -11.56 12.41
C PRO A 161 7.00 -11.64 12.74
N LEU A 162 6.13 -11.08 11.91
CA LEU A 162 4.69 -11.00 12.13
C LEU A 162 3.88 -12.14 11.47
N THR A 163 4.49 -13.00 10.65
CA THR A 163 3.78 -14.05 9.88
C THR A 163 3.05 -15.09 10.72
N LYS A 164 3.37 -15.19 12.01
CA LYS A 164 2.67 -16.10 12.94
C LYS A 164 1.55 -15.42 13.73
N LEU A 165 1.37 -14.11 13.58
CA LEU A 165 0.42 -13.30 14.34
C LEU A 165 -0.73 -12.85 13.45
N TYR A 166 -1.96 -13.03 13.93
CA TYR A 166 -3.14 -12.43 13.30
C TYR A 166 -3.17 -10.91 13.53
N LYS A 167 -3.83 -10.16 12.64
CA LYS A 167 -3.92 -8.70 12.73
C LYS A 167 -4.43 -8.21 14.09
N SER A 168 -5.43 -8.88 14.66
CA SER A 168 -5.94 -8.58 16.01
C SER A 168 -4.88 -8.75 17.11
N GLN A 169 -3.99 -9.73 17.00
CA GLN A 169 -2.89 -9.93 17.93
C GLN A 169 -1.81 -8.83 17.77
N ILE A 170 -1.56 -8.37 16.54
CA ILE A 170 -0.64 -7.25 16.27
C ILE A 170 -1.18 -5.97 16.93
N TYR A 171 -2.49 -5.70 16.85
CA TYR A 171 -3.09 -4.57 17.57
C TYR A 171 -2.96 -4.69 19.10
N GLN A 172 -3.10 -5.90 19.65
CA GLN A 172 -2.88 -6.13 21.09
C GLN A 172 -1.43 -5.85 21.49
N ILE A 173 -0.47 -6.32 20.71
CA ILE A 173 0.96 -6.06 20.92
C ILE A 173 1.25 -4.56 20.77
N GLY A 174 0.72 -3.90 19.75
CA GLY A 174 0.86 -2.46 19.55
C GLY A 174 0.35 -1.65 20.75
N LYS A 175 -0.79 -2.05 21.33
CA LYS A 175 -1.30 -1.44 22.58
C LYS A 175 -0.36 -1.67 23.76
N PHE A 176 0.17 -2.87 23.91
CA PHE A 176 1.16 -3.19 24.96
C PHE A 176 2.44 -2.38 24.81
N LEU A 177 2.94 -2.24 23.58
CA LEU A 177 4.14 -1.45 23.26
C LEU A 177 3.90 0.07 23.25
N LYS A 178 2.66 0.50 23.55
CA LYS A 178 2.27 1.93 23.58
C LYS A 178 2.48 2.66 22.24
N ILE A 179 2.21 1.97 21.13
CA ILE A 179 2.24 2.59 19.81
C ILE A 179 1.25 3.78 19.78
N PRO A 180 1.59 4.91 19.15
CA PRO A 180 0.75 6.10 19.10
C PRO A 180 -0.68 5.80 18.64
N GLN A 181 -1.66 6.36 19.32
CA GLN A 181 -3.09 6.11 19.05
C GLN A 181 -3.49 6.49 17.61
N LYS A 182 -2.82 7.45 16.98
CA LYS A 182 -3.04 7.83 15.60
C LYS A 182 -2.74 6.66 14.65
N ILE A 183 -1.59 5.97 14.88
CA ILE A 183 -1.21 4.78 14.10
C ILE A 183 -2.18 3.65 14.37
N MET A 184 -2.53 3.41 15.64
CA MET A 184 -3.45 2.34 16.03
C MET A 184 -4.87 2.49 15.48
N LYS A 185 -5.32 3.73 15.23
CA LYS A 185 -6.65 4.06 14.71
C LYS A 185 -6.68 4.23 13.19
N LYS A 186 -5.54 4.33 12.54
CA LYS A 186 -5.48 4.43 11.09
C LYS A 186 -5.92 3.08 10.48
N ASN A 187 -6.90 3.14 9.59
CA ASN A 187 -7.29 1.95 8.84
C ASN A 187 -6.12 1.47 8.00
N ALA A 188 -5.85 0.16 8.07
CA ALA A 188 -4.87 -0.45 7.21
C ALA A 188 -5.30 -0.29 5.74
N SER A 189 -4.36 0.04 4.88
CA SER A 189 -4.60 0.35 3.47
C SER A 189 -3.42 -0.14 2.65
N PRO A 190 -3.64 -0.65 1.42
CA PRO A 190 -2.55 -1.01 0.52
C PRO A 190 -1.74 0.20 0.04
N ASP A 191 -2.27 1.43 0.20
CA ASP A 191 -1.65 2.72 -0.16
C ASP A 191 -1.06 2.74 -1.60
N VAL A 192 -1.82 2.16 -2.55
CA VAL A 192 -1.44 2.07 -3.97
C VAL A 192 -2.39 2.80 -4.92
N TRP A 193 -3.47 3.38 -4.38
CA TRP A 193 -4.49 4.11 -5.11
C TRP A 193 -4.61 5.54 -4.60
N SER A 194 -4.91 6.48 -5.49
CA SER A 194 -5.16 7.88 -5.11
C SER A 194 -6.45 8.07 -4.30
N PHE A 195 -7.44 7.17 -4.46
CA PHE A 195 -8.62 7.10 -3.62
C PHE A 195 -8.42 6.12 -2.48
N LYS A 196 -8.53 6.61 -1.23
CA LYS A 196 -8.31 5.79 -0.02
C LYS A 196 -9.20 4.54 -0.03
N THR A 197 -8.60 3.43 0.31
CA THR A 197 -9.25 2.12 0.40
C THR A 197 -8.70 1.40 1.62
N SER A 198 -9.55 0.76 2.42
CA SER A 198 -9.07 -0.11 3.49
C SER A 198 -8.72 -1.51 2.95
N ASP A 199 -7.89 -2.25 3.68
CA ASP A 199 -7.61 -3.65 3.36
C ASP A 199 -8.89 -4.49 3.42
N GLU A 200 -9.80 -4.17 4.37
CA GLU A 200 -11.08 -4.82 4.51
C GLU A 200 -11.95 -4.66 3.26
N GLU A 201 -12.03 -3.44 2.71
CA GLU A 201 -12.79 -3.16 1.49
C GLU A 201 -12.15 -3.81 0.27
N PHE A 202 -10.82 -3.68 0.13
CA PHE A 202 -10.13 -4.09 -1.08
C PHE A 202 -9.96 -5.60 -1.18
N PHE A 203 -9.52 -6.25 -0.10
CA PHE A 203 -9.09 -7.63 -0.15
C PHE A 203 -10.06 -8.61 0.51
N TYR A 204 -10.57 -8.27 1.68
CA TYR A 204 -11.47 -9.17 2.40
C TYR A 204 -12.91 -9.03 1.94
N SER A 205 -13.23 -8.01 1.14
CA SER A 205 -14.61 -7.73 0.70
C SER A 205 -15.60 -7.70 1.87
N VAL A 206 -15.13 -7.28 3.04
CA VAL A 206 -15.94 -7.07 4.23
C VAL A 206 -16.27 -5.59 4.31
N PRO A 207 -17.56 -5.21 4.39
CA PRO A 207 -17.97 -3.81 4.48
C PRO A 207 -17.56 -3.17 5.81
#